data_22fd9ca87b258071adfa255ffa23412b
#
_entry.id   22fd9ca87b258071adfa255ffa23412b
#
_cell.length_a   1.000
_cell.length_b   1.000
_cell.length_c   1.000
_cell.angle_alpha   90.00
_cell.angle_beta   90.00
_cell.angle_gamma   90.00
#
_symmetry.space_group_name_H-M   'P 1'
#
loop_
_entity.id
_entity.type
_entity.pdbx_description
1 polymer ?
#
loop_
_entity_poly.entity_id
_entity_poly.type
_entity_poly.pdbx_seq_one_letter_code
_entity_poly.pdbx_strand_id
1 'polypeptide(L)'
;MILVDADLRNPSLSRALLPDAQGGLVDVVAHKGQLENVISIDPQTGLAVLPAGTTSKLLHTNEVLASKPMRDLIALLRSKYDYVVLDMPPMAPVVDVRVTSPFVDSFIFVVEWGKTKIDVVRHNLRGAPEIHDKLLGVVLNKADTKLLARYESYHGRYYYQKYYARYGYVE
;
A
#
# COMPACT_ATOMS: atom_id res chain seq x y z
N MET A 1 12.96 -4.28 6.32
CA MET A 1 11.70 -3.70 5.81
C MET A 1 10.52 -4.36 6.50
N ILE A 2 9.46 -3.62 6.76
CA ILE A 2 8.19 -4.17 7.25
C ILE A 2 7.03 -3.72 6.35
N LEU A 3 6.09 -4.64 6.08
CA LEU A 3 4.85 -4.40 5.38
C LEU A 3 3.69 -4.42 6.40
N VAL A 4 2.87 -3.39 6.42
CA VAL A 4 1.76 -3.20 7.36
C VAL A 4 0.45 -3.15 6.60
N ASP A 5 -0.47 -4.05 6.91
CA ASP A 5 -1.84 -4.00 6.35
C ASP A 5 -2.64 -2.94 7.12
N ALA A 6 -2.78 -1.78 6.51
CA ALA A 6 -3.55 -0.64 7.02
C ALA A 6 -4.88 -0.45 6.28
N ASP A 7 -5.26 -1.36 5.36
CA ASP A 7 -6.62 -1.45 4.83
C ASP A 7 -7.54 -2.14 5.83
N LEU A 8 -7.88 -1.43 6.88
CA LEU A 8 -8.74 -1.94 7.96
C LEU A 8 -10.18 -2.23 7.51
N ARG A 9 -10.58 -1.75 6.34
CA ARG A 9 -11.91 -2.00 5.76
C ARG A 9 -11.95 -3.33 5.02
N ASN A 10 -10.87 -3.66 4.30
CA ASN A 10 -10.78 -4.88 3.52
C ASN A 10 -9.36 -5.45 3.56
N PRO A 11 -8.92 -6.01 4.70
CA PRO A 11 -7.54 -6.45 4.93
C PRO A 11 -7.16 -7.65 4.04
N SER A 12 -7.04 -7.38 2.74
CA SER A 12 -6.77 -8.41 1.74
C SER A 12 -5.35 -8.95 1.82
N LEU A 13 -4.40 -8.08 2.19
CA LEU A 13 -3.01 -8.44 2.41
C LEU A 13 -2.87 -9.45 3.56
N SER A 14 -3.51 -9.16 4.71
CA SER A 14 -3.53 -10.06 5.86
C SER A 14 -4.12 -11.43 5.52
N ARG A 15 -5.26 -11.45 4.82
CA ARG A 15 -5.89 -12.71 4.39
C ARG A 15 -5.03 -13.51 3.43
N ALA A 16 -4.28 -12.84 2.57
CA ALA A 16 -3.45 -13.51 1.57
C ALA A 16 -2.14 -14.07 2.16
N LEU A 17 -1.49 -13.32 3.05
CA LEU A 17 -0.18 -13.67 3.57
C LEU A 17 -0.23 -14.38 4.93
N LEU A 18 -1.19 -14.03 5.77
CA LEU A 18 -1.29 -14.48 7.16
C LEU A 18 -2.75 -14.83 7.53
N PRO A 19 -3.37 -15.81 6.86
CA PRO A 19 -4.80 -16.15 7.05
C PRO A 19 -5.14 -16.58 8.50
N ASP A 20 -4.16 -17.13 9.21
CA ASP A 20 -4.32 -17.65 10.57
C ASP A 20 -3.87 -16.65 11.65
N ALA A 21 -3.56 -15.40 11.30
CA ALA A 21 -3.13 -14.38 12.26
C ALA A 21 -4.23 -14.09 13.31
N GLN A 22 -3.87 -14.22 14.59
CA GLN A 22 -4.82 -14.05 15.72
C GLN A 22 -4.91 -12.59 16.20
N GLY A 23 -4.04 -11.70 15.73
CA GLY A 23 -4.01 -10.29 16.08
C GLY A 23 -3.22 -9.49 15.07
N GLY A 24 -3.10 -8.17 15.27
CA GLY A 24 -2.37 -7.30 14.37
C GLY A 24 -2.39 -5.83 14.76
N LEU A 25 -2.33 -4.96 13.76
CA LEU A 25 -2.27 -3.51 13.89
C LEU A 25 -3.31 -2.95 14.87
N VAL A 26 -4.58 -3.35 14.68
CA VAL A 26 -5.70 -2.85 15.50
C VAL A 26 -5.53 -3.24 16.96
N ASP A 27 -5.08 -4.46 17.21
CA ASP A 27 -4.92 -4.97 18.57
C ASP A 27 -3.78 -4.24 19.30
N VAL A 28 -2.69 -3.95 18.60
CA VAL A 28 -1.55 -3.17 19.13
C VAL A 28 -1.99 -1.73 19.41
N VAL A 29 -2.66 -1.07 18.47
CA VAL A 29 -3.15 0.31 18.62
C VAL A 29 -4.16 0.43 19.74
N ALA A 30 -4.99 -0.61 19.96
CA ALA A 30 -5.93 -0.67 21.06
C ALA A 30 -5.30 -1.10 22.41
N HIS A 31 -3.97 -1.27 22.46
CA HIS A 31 -3.24 -1.77 23.65
C HIS A 31 -3.70 -3.16 24.16
N LYS A 32 -4.20 -3.99 23.27
CA LYS A 32 -4.66 -5.36 23.56
C LYS A 32 -3.65 -6.44 23.14
N GLY A 33 -2.58 -6.06 22.44
CA GLY A 33 -1.54 -6.96 21.95
C GLY A 33 -0.16 -6.32 22.02
N GLN A 34 0.87 -7.15 22.16
CA GLN A 34 2.26 -6.75 22.05
C GLN A 34 2.71 -6.85 20.59
N LEU A 35 3.42 -5.86 20.10
CA LEU A 35 3.86 -5.78 18.70
C LEU A 35 4.66 -7.01 18.27
N GLU A 36 5.55 -7.49 19.14
CA GLU A 36 6.44 -8.63 18.90
C GLU A 36 5.68 -9.94 18.66
N ASN A 37 4.49 -10.06 19.23
CA ASN A 37 3.67 -11.29 19.13
C ASN A 37 2.79 -11.34 17.88
N VAL A 38 2.62 -10.21 17.18
CA VAL A 38 1.72 -10.11 16.01
C VAL A 38 2.47 -9.90 14.70
N ILE A 39 3.75 -9.55 14.74
CA ILE A 39 4.59 -9.50 13.54
C ILE A 39 4.98 -10.92 13.14
N SER A 40 4.76 -11.25 11.88
CA SER A 40 5.26 -12.46 11.25
C SER A 40 6.46 -12.12 10.34
N ILE A 41 7.44 -13.02 10.29
CA ILE A 41 8.59 -12.87 9.38
C ILE A 41 8.55 -14.00 8.37
N ASP A 42 8.51 -13.65 7.09
CA ASP A 42 8.64 -14.63 6.02
C ASP A 42 10.05 -15.25 6.04
N PRO A 43 10.18 -16.56 6.23
CA PRO A 43 11.48 -17.21 6.38
C PRO A 43 12.32 -17.22 5.10
N GLN A 44 11.71 -17.03 3.93
CA GLN A 44 12.41 -17.04 2.65
C GLN A 44 13.04 -15.67 2.32
N THR A 45 12.30 -14.59 2.59
CA THR A 45 12.70 -13.23 2.19
C THR A 45 13.17 -12.37 3.35
N GLY A 46 12.89 -12.77 4.59
CA GLY A 46 13.10 -11.95 5.78
C GLY A 46 12.13 -10.76 5.89
N LEU A 47 11.09 -10.71 5.06
CA LEU A 47 10.07 -9.66 5.11
C LEU A 47 9.26 -9.78 6.39
N ALA A 48 9.26 -8.72 7.21
CA ALA A 48 8.35 -8.62 8.33
C ALA A 48 6.97 -8.16 7.85
N VAL A 49 5.89 -8.76 8.35
CA VAL A 49 4.51 -8.41 8.02
C VAL A 49 3.73 -8.19 9.30
N LEU A 50 3.09 -7.02 9.42
CA LEU A 50 2.12 -6.72 10.47
C LEU A 50 0.72 -6.78 9.87
N PRO A 51 -0.09 -7.81 10.19
CA PRO A 51 -1.45 -7.92 9.69
C PRO A 51 -2.37 -6.86 10.32
N ALA A 52 -3.53 -6.64 9.72
CA ALA A 52 -4.52 -5.67 10.22
C ALA A 52 -5.08 -6.04 11.60
N GLY A 53 -5.20 -7.33 11.91
CA GLY A 53 -5.77 -7.82 13.14
C GLY A 53 -7.31 -7.92 13.11
N THR A 54 -7.96 -7.85 14.27
CA THR A 54 -9.40 -8.04 14.41
C THR A 54 -10.16 -6.78 13.98
N THR A 55 -10.55 -6.70 12.72
CA THR A 55 -11.22 -5.53 12.13
C THR A 55 -12.75 -5.62 12.06
N SER A 56 -13.33 -6.79 12.29
CA SER A 56 -14.75 -7.11 12.07
C SER A 56 -15.76 -6.23 12.81
N LYS A 57 -15.32 -5.47 13.83
CA LYS A 57 -16.16 -4.57 14.64
C LYS A 57 -15.80 -3.09 14.50
N LEU A 58 -14.91 -2.75 13.57
CA LEU A 58 -14.48 -1.36 13.39
C LEU A 58 -15.51 -0.59 12.58
N LEU A 59 -16.13 0.42 13.19
CA LEU A 59 -17.04 1.36 12.52
C LEU A 59 -16.27 2.56 11.96
N HIS A 60 -15.16 2.97 12.61
CA HIS A 60 -14.41 4.21 12.33
C HIS A 60 -12.93 3.94 12.12
N THR A 61 -12.58 3.33 10.97
CA THR A 61 -11.19 2.97 10.61
C THR A 61 -10.27 4.20 10.54
N ASN A 62 -10.79 5.33 10.07
CA ASN A 62 -10.07 6.60 10.02
C ASN A 62 -9.65 7.11 11.39
N GLU A 63 -10.47 6.91 12.45
CA GLU A 63 -10.11 7.31 13.82
C GLU A 63 -8.96 6.47 14.35
N VAL A 64 -8.95 5.16 14.06
CA VAL A 64 -7.83 4.28 14.42
C VAL A 64 -6.54 4.75 13.75
N LEU A 65 -6.59 5.00 12.45
CA LEU A 65 -5.43 5.45 11.67
C LEU A 65 -4.95 6.87 12.05
N ALA A 66 -5.86 7.77 12.45
CA ALA A 66 -5.53 9.11 12.91
C ALA A 66 -5.06 9.18 14.37
N SER A 67 -5.18 8.09 15.12
CA SER A 67 -4.95 8.06 16.57
C SER A 67 -3.49 8.33 16.96
N LYS A 68 -3.27 8.79 18.19
CA LYS A 68 -1.93 8.92 18.74
C LYS A 68 -1.21 7.56 18.83
N PRO A 69 -1.84 6.47 19.32
CA PRO A 69 -1.21 5.14 19.34
C PRO A 69 -0.74 4.67 17.96
N MET A 70 -1.48 4.97 16.88
CA MET A 70 -1.03 4.66 15.52
C MET A 70 0.24 5.42 15.15
N ARG A 71 0.31 6.71 15.43
CA ARG A 71 1.52 7.51 15.19
C ARG A 71 2.72 7.02 16.00
N ASP A 72 2.50 6.68 17.27
CA ASP A 72 3.53 6.15 18.16
C ASP A 72 4.05 4.79 17.64
N LEU A 73 3.14 3.93 17.14
CA LEU A 73 3.50 2.66 16.51
C LEU A 73 4.35 2.87 15.26
N ILE A 74 3.95 3.76 14.35
CA ILE A 74 4.74 4.04 13.15
C ILE A 74 6.11 4.61 13.50
N ALA A 75 6.22 5.49 14.50
CA ALA A 75 7.49 6.00 14.98
C ALA A 75 8.38 4.87 15.53
N LEU A 76 7.80 3.92 16.27
CA LEU A 76 8.52 2.73 16.75
C LEU A 76 8.99 1.84 15.58
N LEU A 77 8.14 1.58 14.60
CA LEU A 77 8.53 0.79 13.43
C LEU A 77 9.65 1.46 12.62
N ARG A 78 9.61 2.78 12.44
CA ARG A 78 10.68 3.57 11.79
C ARG A 78 12.02 3.49 12.52
N SER A 79 12.03 3.28 13.83
CA SER A 79 13.28 3.08 14.58
C SER A 79 13.88 1.69 14.41
N LYS A 80 13.07 0.71 13.97
CA LYS A 80 13.48 -0.71 13.85
C LYS A 80 13.71 -1.15 12.39
N TYR A 81 13.12 -0.46 11.40
CA TYR A 81 13.13 -0.86 9.99
C TYR A 81 13.50 0.32 9.08
N ASP A 82 14.35 0.07 8.09
CA ASP A 82 14.74 1.09 7.08
C ASP A 82 13.55 1.53 6.22
N TYR A 83 12.59 0.62 5.98
CA TYR A 83 11.37 0.89 5.22
C TYR A 83 10.15 0.35 5.95
N VAL A 84 9.16 1.21 6.15
CA VAL A 84 7.82 0.87 6.64
C VAL A 84 6.84 1.14 5.51
N VAL A 85 6.28 0.08 4.92
CA VAL A 85 5.33 0.16 3.81
C VAL A 85 3.92 -0.08 4.35
N LEU A 86 3.03 0.89 4.16
CA LEU A 86 1.62 0.78 4.55
C LEU A 86 0.78 0.41 3.32
N ASP A 87 0.13 -0.74 3.35
CA ASP A 87 -0.92 -1.09 2.40
C ASP A 87 -2.22 -0.42 2.81
N MET A 88 -2.70 0.52 1.97
CA MET A 88 -3.81 1.40 2.30
C MET A 88 -5.05 1.08 1.45
N PRO A 89 -6.27 1.35 1.93
CA PRO A 89 -7.47 1.22 1.12
C PRO A 89 -7.44 2.14 -0.11
N PRO A 90 -8.29 1.87 -1.13
CA PRO A 90 -8.43 2.76 -2.27
C PRO A 90 -8.73 4.21 -1.82
N MET A 91 -8.04 5.16 -2.43
CA MET A 91 -8.15 6.59 -2.07
C MET A 91 -9.55 7.15 -2.26
N ALA A 92 -10.30 6.64 -3.23
CA ALA A 92 -11.71 6.97 -3.45
C ALA A 92 -12.60 5.78 -3.05
N PRO A 93 -13.62 5.96 -2.25
CA PRO A 93 -14.22 7.18 -1.67
C PRO A 93 -13.83 7.43 -0.20
N VAL A 94 -12.68 6.96 0.29
CA VAL A 94 -12.36 6.87 1.72
C VAL A 94 -11.34 7.91 2.18
N VAL A 95 -11.59 8.49 3.35
CA VAL A 95 -10.69 9.47 4.00
C VAL A 95 -9.50 8.83 4.72
N ASP A 96 -9.50 7.50 4.84
CA ASP A 96 -8.51 6.73 5.63
C ASP A 96 -7.06 7.03 5.22
N VAL A 97 -6.79 7.14 3.91
CA VAL A 97 -5.44 7.46 3.40
C VAL A 97 -5.01 8.86 3.81
N ARG A 98 -5.94 9.84 3.79
CA ARG A 98 -5.65 11.25 4.05
C ARG A 98 -5.19 11.50 5.48
N VAL A 99 -5.80 10.80 6.45
CA VAL A 99 -5.45 10.94 7.88
C VAL A 99 -4.05 10.41 8.22
N THR A 100 -3.43 9.63 7.32
CA THR A 100 -2.06 9.14 7.52
C THR A 100 -0.99 10.11 7.02
N SER A 101 -1.36 11.11 6.21
CA SER A 101 -0.42 12.09 5.64
C SER A 101 0.52 12.76 6.66
N PRO A 102 0.12 13.07 7.90
CA PRO A 102 1.01 13.72 8.86
C PRO A 102 2.24 12.88 9.26
N PHE A 103 2.19 11.56 9.15
CA PHE A 103 3.29 10.67 9.58
C PHE A 103 3.84 9.76 8.48
N VAL A 104 3.29 9.84 7.27
CA VAL A 104 3.81 9.15 6.07
C VAL A 104 4.74 10.11 5.32
N ASP A 105 5.90 9.65 4.92
CA ASP A 105 6.89 10.45 4.21
C ASP A 105 6.51 10.65 2.74
N SER A 106 6.01 9.59 2.09
CA SER A 106 5.68 9.60 0.67
C SER A 106 4.59 8.59 0.31
N PHE A 107 3.90 8.84 -0.80
CA PHE A 107 2.85 7.98 -1.33
C PHE A 107 3.21 7.46 -2.73
N ILE A 108 2.81 6.23 -3.01
CA ILE A 108 2.78 5.66 -4.36
C ILE A 108 1.32 5.39 -4.69
N PHE A 109 0.84 5.95 -5.80
CA PHE A 109 -0.54 5.77 -6.23
C PHE A 109 -0.61 4.63 -7.25
N VAL A 110 -1.29 3.53 -6.89
CA VAL A 110 -1.41 2.35 -7.75
C VAL A 110 -2.71 2.41 -8.54
N VAL A 111 -2.61 2.30 -9.86
CA VAL A 111 -3.73 2.39 -10.81
C VAL A 111 -3.81 1.11 -11.62
N GLU A 112 -4.99 0.50 -11.72
CA GLU A 112 -5.21 -0.65 -12.59
C GLU A 112 -5.31 -0.18 -14.05
N TRP A 113 -4.33 -0.60 -14.87
CA TRP A 113 -4.24 -0.25 -16.27
C TRP A 113 -5.48 -0.74 -17.04
N GLY A 114 -5.95 0.07 -17.98
CA GLY A 114 -7.09 -0.25 -18.84
C GLY A 114 -8.46 -0.26 -18.15
N LYS A 115 -8.53 -0.11 -16.82
CA LYS A 115 -9.76 -0.14 -16.03
C LYS A 115 -10.04 1.18 -15.31
N THR A 116 -9.03 1.77 -14.68
CA THR A 116 -9.20 3.02 -13.96
C THR A 116 -9.13 4.21 -14.92
N LYS A 117 -10.20 4.99 -15.00
CA LYS A 117 -10.27 6.18 -15.86
C LYS A 117 -9.32 7.27 -15.35
N ILE A 118 -8.63 7.96 -16.25
CA ILE A 118 -7.67 9.02 -15.92
C ILE A 118 -8.34 10.18 -15.15
N ASP A 119 -9.59 10.49 -15.45
CA ASP A 119 -10.33 11.56 -14.75
C ASP A 119 -10.60 11.21 -13.29
N VAL A 120 -10.79 9.93 -12.98
CA VAL A 120 -10.92 9.45 -11.59
C VAL A 120 -9.59 9.66 -10.84
N VAL A 121 -8.46 9.33 -11.47
CA VAL A 121 -7.12 9.56 -10.90
C VAL A 121 -6.89 11.04 -10.63
N ARG A 122 -7.13 11.88 -11.64
CA ARG A 122 -6.98 13.34 -11.53
C ARG A 122 -7.89 13.94 -10.46
N HIS A 123 -9.15 13.52 -10.41
CA HIS A 123 -10.12 14.00 -9.43
C HIS A 123 -9.66 13.68 -8.00
N ASN A 124 -9.23 12.44 -7.75
CA ASN A 124 -8.78 12.00 -6.44
C ASN A 124 -7.52 12.76 -5.98
N LEU A 125 -6.52 12.89 -6.85
CA LEU A 125 -5.28 13.60 -6.50
C LEU A 125 -5.52 15.10 -6.27
N ARG A 126 -6.39 15.75 -7.07
CA ARG A 126 -6.77 17.15 -6.85
C ARG A 126 -7.57 17.35 -5.56
N GLY A 127 -8.39 16.37 -5.19
CA GLY A 127 -9.17 16.40 -3.96
C GLY A 127 -8.37 16.17 -2.67
N ALA A 128 -7.09 15.81 -2.78
CA ALA A 128 -6.23 15.47 -1.64
C ALA A 128 -4.81 16.07 -1.82
N PRO A 129 -4.65 17.39 -1.69
CA PRO A 129 -3.36 18.07 -1.87
C PRO A 129 -2.29 17.51 -0.92
N GLU A 130 -2.64 17.14 0.29
CA GLU A 130 -1.75 16.54 1.29
C GLU A 130 -1.14 15.20 0.86
N ILE A 131 -1.80 14.48 -0.03
CA ILE A 131 -1.28 13.24 -0.66
C ILE A 131 -0.47 13.61 -1.92
N HIS A 132 -1.02 14.52 -2.73
CA HIS A 132 -0.38 14.95 -3.98
C HIS A 132 1.01 15.53 -3.72
N ASP A 133 1.19 16.34 -2.69
CA ASP A 133 2.47 16.99 -2.35
C ASP A 133 3.55 15.99 -1.90
N LYS A 134 3.15 14.81 -1.46
CA LYS A 134 4.03 13.71 -1.05
C LYS A 134 4.07 12.55 -2.05
N LEU A 135 3.50 12.74 -3.24
CA LEU A 135 3.41 11.68 -4.24
C LEU A 135 4.76 11.44 -4.91
N LEU A 136 5.35 10.26 -4.74
CA LEU A 136 6.54 9.83 -5.47
C LEU A 136 6.24 9.53 -6.94
N GLY A 137 5.05 9.00 -7.21
CA GLY A 137 4.65 8.65 -8.55
C GLY A 137 3.41 7.76 -8.61
N VAL A 138 3.04 7.41 -9.84
CA VAL A 138 1.90 6.53 -10.14
C VAL A 138 2.41 5.24 -10.76
N VAL A 139 1.97 4.11 -10.25
CA VAL A 139 2.27 2.79 -10.79
C VAL A 139 1.07 2.28 -11.57
N LEU A 140 1.27 1.95 -12.85
CA LEU A 140 0.28 1.23 -13.67
C LEU A 140 0.42 -0.27 -13.39
N ASN A 141 -0.52 -0.80 -12.63
CA ASN A 141 -0.55 -2.22 -12.29
C ASN A 141 -1.39 -3.03 -13.29
N LYS A 142 -1.11 -4.32 -13.42
CA LYS A 142 -1.78 -5.25 -14.34
C LYS A 142 -1.72 -4.79 -15.80
N ALA A 143 -0.64 -4.11 -16.20
CA ALA A 143 -0.46 -3.64 -17.56
C ALA A 143 -0.27 -4.82 -18.51
N ASP A 144 -1.08 -4.87 -19.60
CA ASP A 144 -0.86 -5.79 -20.71
C ASP A 144 0.23 -5.21 -21.63
N THR A 145 1.43 -5.77 -21.52
CA THR A 145 2.60 -5.29 -22.28
C THR A 145 2.42 -5.46 -23.80
N LYS A 146 1.64 -6.44 -24.24
CA LYS A 146 1.34 -6.64 -25.68
C LYS A 146 0.40 -5.56 -26.23
N LEU A 147 -0.58 -5.17 -25.43
CA LEU A 147 -1.46 -4.05 -25.77
C LEU A 147 -0.75 -2.70 -25.66
N LEU A 148 0.06 -2.51 -24.63
CA LEU A 148 0.85 -1.28 -24.45
C LEU A 148 1.73 -0.99 -25.67
N ALA A 149 2.40 -2.01 -26.20
CA ALA A 149 3.22 -1.90 -27.41
C ALA A 149 2.43 -1.44 -28.65
N ARG A 150 1.11 -1.65 -28.70
CA ARG A 150 0.26 -1.15 -29.80
C ARG A 150 -0.06 0.34 -29.68
N TYR A 151 -0.12 0.88 -28.45
CA TYR A 151 -0.37 2.31 -28.21
C TYR A 151 0.88 3.17 -28.39
N GLU A 152 2.07 2.58 -28.23
CA GLU A 152 3.36 3.29 -28.36
C GLU A 152 3.95 3.25 -29.78
N SER A 153 3.14 3.01 -30.79
CA SER A 153 3.56 2.69 -32.17
C SER A 153 4.38 3.74 -32.91
N TYR A 154 4.73 4.89 -32.31
CA TYR A 154 5.48 5.94 -33.01
C TYR A 154 6.91 6.22 -32.50
N HIS A 155 7.25 5.96 -31.22
CA HIS A 155 8.60 6.25 -30.69
C HIS A 155 9.21 5.19 -29.78
N GLY A 156 8.47 4.15 -29.38
CA GLY A 156 8.86 3.23 -28.31
C GLY A 156 9.33 1.83 -28.73
N ARG A 157 8.98 1.36 -29.93
CA ARG A 157 9.16 -0.06 -30.33
C ARG A 157 10.59 -0.58 -30.19
N TYR A 158 11.59 0.27 -30.48
CA TYR A 158 13.01 -0.10 -30.40
C TYR A 158 13.53 -0.12 -28.95
N TYR A 159 13.07 0.79 -28.11
CA TYR A 159 13.47 0.86 -26.70
C TYR A 159 12.84 -0.27 -25.87
N TYR A 160 11.57 -0.58 -26.10
CA TYR A 160 10.86 -1.64 -25.37
C TYR A 160 11.40 -3.02 -25.67
N GLN A 161 11.60 -3.41 -26.93
CA GLN A 161 12.18 -4.71 -27.28
C GLN A 161 13.57 -4.91 -26.66
N LYS A 162 14.42 -3.89 -26.65
CA LYS A 162 15.76 -3.96 -26.06
C LYS A 162 15.74 -4.01 -24.54
N TYR A 163 14.77 -3.35 -23.90
CA TYR A 163 14.63 -3.31 -22.46
C TYR A 163 14.03 -4.62 -21.91
N TYR A 164 12.96 -5.11 -22.50
CA TYR A 164 12.31 -6.36 -22.10
C TYR A 164 13.15 -7.61 -22.39
N ALA A 165 13.87 -7.65 -23.51
CA ALA A 165 14.83 -8.72 -23.80
C ALA A 165 15.97 -8.78 -22.76
N ARG A 166 16.37 -7.63 -22.20
CA ARG A 166 17.43 -7.53 -21.19
C ARG A 166 16.98 -8.02 -19.80
N TYR A 167 15.68 -7.98 -19.51
CA TYR A 167 15.10 -8.37 -18.21
C TYR A 167 14.32 -9.69 -18.25
N GLY A 168 14.41 -10.47 -19.34
CA GLY A 168 13.83 -11.81 -19.43
C GLY A 168 12.30 -11.87 -19.55
N TYR A 169 11.65 -10.79 -19.99
CA TYR A 169 10.20 -10.72 -20.17
C TYR A 169 9.72 -11.02 -21.61
N VAL A 170 10.57 -11.54 -22.44
CA VAL A 170 10.23 -11.96 -23.82
C VAL A 170 10.64 -13.41 -23.98
N GLU A 171 9.66 -14.32 -24.10
CA GLU A 171 9.79 -15.59 -24.80
C GLU A 171 9.66 -15.35 -26.29
#